data_6d1153124c10c402fc5e7d8dd60c9b51
#
_entry.id   6d1153124c10c402fc5e7d8dd60c9b51
#
_cell.length_a   1.000
_cell.length_b   1.000
_cell.length_c   1.000
_cell.angle_alpha   90.00
_cell.angle_beta   90.00
_cell.angle_gamma   90.00
#
_symmetry.space_group_name_H-M   'P 1'
#
loop_
_entity.id
_entity.type
_entity.pdbx_description
1 polymer ?
#
loop_
_entity_poly.entity_id
_entity_poly.type
_entity_poly.pdbx_seq_one_letter_code
_entity_poly.pdbx_strand_id
1 'polypeptide(L)'
;MKLLIPILLILIVGCSSQTSESETFDLPGLEFEHTMEISESEDLLLGSITNLLVDSDGDMILVDGTQRYVYAVSSNGDFIQQIGGRGSGPGEYEFPGPMALSGDNKLHLFDFSSRTMITYAKENGRWDYHSDFAANFNEYGFFSLFFPVANDEYFVVTNAMQIDSEGGTVVRKIDNSGNVVQDSVYTYPQNERFTVMQDGMPRMSMTIPNIHRQGRFNVDYEGNQYFGWTDSLTIFRQKPGESNFNPVVNITVNNLPFTDAAGDTLLSRYETILSDNNQARKELISSFPDTKPVYSDYKIDDEGRIWVQMFNEEEDTEWFVFSDEGEPLHQLSLPDRNRLSTVRHGNIYTIENTEEGLPIVNIYSIAS
;
A
#
# COMPACT_ATOMS: atom_id res chain seq x y z
N MET A 1 43.63 47.36 54.40
CA MET A 1 43.23 47.49 53.00
C MET A 1 43.23 46.07 52.43
N LYS A 2 42.05 45.43 52.42
CA LYS A 2 41.87 44.05 51.92
C LYS A 2 41.33 44.12 50.49
N LEU A 3 42.10 43.60 49.54
CA LEU A 3 41.72 43.56 48.14
C LEU A 3 40.80 42.33 47.94
N LEU A 4 39.57 42.58 47.55
CA LEU A 4 38.62 41.53 47.09
C LEU A 4 38.77 41.35 45.58
N ILE A 5 39.19 40.16 45.18
CA ILE A 5 39.20 39.71 43.77
C ILE A 5 37.86 39.04 43.49
N PRO A 6 37.08 39.47 42.49
CA PRO A 6 35.89 38.75 42.07
C PRO A 6 36.26 37.57 41.20
N ILE A 7 35.85 36.36 41.64
CA ILE A 7 35.90 35.14 40.82
C ILE A 7 34.78 35.19 39.79
N LEU A 8 35.17 35.31 38.51
CA LEU A 8 34.25 35.21 37.36
C LEU A 8 33.97 33.74 37.07
N LEU A 9 32.76 33.27 37.44
CA LEU A 9 32.34 31.92 37.13
C LEU A 9 31.84 31.88 35.68
N ILE A 10 32.65 31.32 34.75
CA ILE A 10 32.25 31.08 33.37
C ILE A 10 31.45 29.78 33.33
N LEU A 11 30.11 29.91 33.19
CA LEU A 11 29.24 28.79 32.87
C LEU A 11 29.45 28.44 31.39
N ILE A 12 30.19 27.36 31.15
CA ILE A 12 30.24 26.72 29.81
C ILE A 12 28.95 25.94 29.66
N VAL A 13 27.98 26.50 28.93
CA VAL A 13 26.82 25.76 28.45
C VAL A 13 27.33 24.90 27.29
N GLY A 14 27.65 23.65 27.59
CA GLY A 14 27.89 22.64 26.57
C GLY A 14 26.58 22.31 25.88
N CYS A 15 26.41 22.77 24.63
CA CYS A 15 25.44 22.15 23.73
C CYS A 15 25.93 20.72 23.47
N SER A 16 25.36 19.74 24.17
CA SER A 16 25.43 18.35 23.71
C SER A 16 24.49 18.27 22.53
N SER A 17 25.01 18.24 21.30
CA SER A 17 24.32 17.68 20.18
C SER A 17 24.09 16.20 20.53
N GLN A 18 22.86 15.86 20.91
CA GLN A 18 22.43 14.46 20.84
C GLN A 18 22.46 14.09 19.37
N THR A 19 23.53 13.43 18.95
CA THR A 19 23.49 12.59 17.78
C THR A 19 22.55 11.46 18.16
N SER A 20 21.35 11.46 17.61
CA SER A 20 20.49 10.29 17.63
C SER A 20 21.28 9.18 16.89
N GLU A 21 21.76 8.19 17.65
CA GLU A 21 22.27 6.98 17.03
C GLU A 21 21.10 6.37 16.26
N SER A 22 21.28 6.17 14.95
CA SER A 22 20.32 5.42 14.16
C SER A 22 20.34 3.98 14.65
N GLU A 23 19.16 3.45 14.96
CA GLU A 23 19.04 2.04 15.29
C GLU A 23 19.35 1.21 14.04
N THR A 24 20.37 0.38 14.11
CA THR A 24 20.57 -0.71 13.14
C THR A 24 19.76 -1.89 13.63
N PHE A 25 18.76 -2.29 12.84
CA PHE A 25 17.96 -3.47 13.15
C PHE A 25 18.77 -4.74 12.85
N ASP A 26 19.13 -5.48 13.88
CA ASP A 26 19.59 -6.85 13.76
C ASP A 26 18.49 -7.75 14.35
N LEU A 27 17.39 -7.89 13.58
CA LEU A 27 16.25 -8.68 13.99
C LEU A 27 16.44 -10.14 13.59
N PRO A 28 15.89 -11.09 14.36
CA PRO A 28 15.89 -12.48 13.95
C PRO A 28 15.14 -12.63 12.60
N GLY A 29 15.72 -13.46 11.72
CA GLY A 29 15.05 -13.81 10.47
C GLY A 29 13.70 -14.49 10.75
N LEU A 30 12.68 -14.12 10.01
CA LEU A 30 11.40 -14.85 10.04
C LEU A 30 11.59 -16.18 9.34
N GLU A 31 11.29 -17.27 10.02
CA GLU A 31 11.29 -18.61 9.42
C GLU A 31 9.97 -18.86 8.71
N PHE A 32 10.04 -19.27 7.44
CA PHE A 32 8.88 -19.62 6.64
C PHE A 32 9.23 -20.71 5.62
N GLU A 33 8.24 -21.48 5.21
CA GLU A 33 8.41 -22.59 4.27
C GLU A 33 7.44 -22.42 3.09
N HIS A 34 7.93 -22.61 1.85
CA HIS A 34 7.08 -22.64 0.67
C HIS A 34 6.21 -23.88 0.69
N THR A 35 4.90 -23.69 0.71
CA THR A 35 3.92 -24.76 0.87
C THR A 35 3.08 -25.00 -0.37
N MET A 36 2.86 -23.98 -1.19
CA MET A 36 1.99 -24.10 -2.36
C MET A 36 2.33 -23.06 -3.43
N GLU A 37 2.11 -23.47 -4.67
CA GLU A 37 2.14 -22.61 -5.85
C GLU A 37 0.82 -22.71 -6.60
N ILE A 38 0.27 -21.56 -7.03
CA ILE A 38 -0.90 -21.50 -7.90
C ILE A 38 -0.46 -20.83 -9.20
N SER A 39 -0.61 -21.57 -10.26
CA SER A 39 -0.35 -21.14 -11.63
C SER A 39 -1.59 -21.35 -12.50
N GLU A 40 -1.51 -21.01 -13.77
CA GLU A 40 -2.61 -21.28 -14.71
C GLU A 40 -2.93 -22.77 -14.80
N SER A 41 -4.21 -23.06 -15.03
CA SER A 41 -4.73 -24.40 -15.25
C SER A 41 -5.81 -24.38 -16.34
N GLU A 42 -6.42 -25.53 -16.64
CA GLU A 42 -7.47 -25.61 -17.65
C GLU A 42 -8.69 -24.73 -17.31
N ASP A 43 -9.01 -24.59 -16.00
CA ASP A 43 -10.13 -23.80 -15.49
C ASP A 43 -9.73 -22.39 -15.01
N LEU A 44 -8.45 -22.13 -14.82
CA LEU A 44 -7.90 -20.88 -14.29
C LEU A 44 -6.85 -20.32 -15.25
N LEU A 45 -7.27 -19.46 -16.16
CA LEU A 45 -6.36 -18.77 -17.08
C LEU A 45 -5.90 -17.46 -16.44
N LEU A 46 -4.59 -17.30 -16.23
CA LEU A 46 -3.98 -16.14 -15.58
C LEU A 46 -3.06 -15.41 -16.56
N GLY A 47 -3.41 -14.17 -16.89
CA GLY A 47 -2.56 -13.30 -17.72
C GLY A 47 -1.75 -12.30 -16.91
N SER A 48 -2.32 -11.76 -15.82
CA SER A 48 -1.66 -10.77 -14.97
C SER A 48 -2.42 -10.62 -13.64
N ILE A 49 -1.85 -11.04 -12.53
CA ILE A 49 -2.50 -10.85 -11.22
C ILE A 49 -2.19 -9.44 -10.70
N THR A 50 -3.19 -8.56 -10.67
CA THR A 50 -3.08 -7.18 -10.19
C THR A 50 -3.43 -7.02 -8.73
N ASN A 51 -4.30 -7.88 -8.19
CA ASN A 51 -4.70 -7.89 -6.80
C ASN A 51 -4.95 -9.32 -6.31
N LEU A 52 -4.66 -9.58 -5.04
CA LEU A 52 -4.93 -10.83 -4.34
C LEU A 52 -5.42 -10.50 -2.94
N LEU A 53 -6.55 -11.07 -2.58
CA LEU A 53 -7.10 -11.05 -1.23
C LEU A 53 -7.26 -12.50 -0.74
N VAL A 54 -7.30 -12.67 0.58
CA VAL A 54 -7.57 -13.97 1.23
C VAL A 54 -8.74 -13.75 2.17
N ASP A 55 -9.77 -14.57 2.07
CA ASP A 55 -10.97 -14.44 2.89
C ASP A 55 -10.84 -15.12 4.26
N SER A 56 -11.90 -15.12 5.06
CA SER A 56 -11.90 -15.73 6.40
C SER A 56 -11.78 -17.24 6.40
N ASP A 57 -12.07 -17.91 5.28
CA ASP A 57 -11.95 -19.35 5.12
C ASP A 57 -10.57 -19.77 4.57
N GLY A 58 -9.73 -18.78 4.22
CA GLY A 58 -8.43 -18.98 3.58
C GLY A 58 -8.50 -19.10 2.06
N ASP A 59 -9.69 -18.92 1.45
CA ASP A 59 -9.82 -18.93 0.01
C ASP A 59 -9.29 -17.63 -0.59
N MET A 60 -8.66 -17.72 -1.76
CA MET A 60 -8.02 -16.60 -2.43
C MET A 60 -8.94 -16.00 -3.47
N ILE A 61 -8.91 -14.67 -3.58
CA ILE A 61 -9.62 -13.89 -4.58
C ILE A 61 -8.57 -13.16 -5.42
N LEU A 62 -8.51 -13.48 -6.70
CA LEU A 62 -7.52 -12.95 -7.64
C LEU A 62 -8.18 -12.04 -8.66
N VAL A 63 -7.59 -10.88 -8.94
CA VAL A 63 -7.95 -10.06 -10.11
C VAL A 63 -6.94 -10.31 -11.21
N ASP A 64 -7.40 -10.81 -12.34
CA ASP A 64 -6.61 -10.83 -13.57
C ASP A 64 -6.82 -9.52 -14.35
N GLY A 65 -5.78 -8.69 -14.39
CA GLY A 65 -5.83 -7.42 -15.11
C GLY A 65 -5.85 -7.54 -16.63
N THR A 66 -5.30 -8.64 -17.19
CA THR A 66 -5.29 -8.90 -18.63
C THR A 66 -6.64 -9.41 -19.11
N GLN A 67 -7.17 -10.43 -18.45
CA GLN A 67 -8.47 -11.03 -18.77
C GLN A 67 -9.64 -10.17 -18.26
N ARG A 68 -9.40 -9.32 -17.24
CA ARG A 68 -10.40 -8.52 -16.53
C ARG A 68 -11.45 -9.39 -15.87
N TYR A 69 -11.00 -10.44 -15.20
CA TYR A 69 -11.84 -11.33 -14.43
C TYR A 69 -11.40 -11.37 -12.97
N VAL A 70 -12.34 -11.69 -12.12
CA VAL A 70 -12.12 -11.96 -10.69
C VAL A 70 -12.37 -13.45 -10.45
N TYR A 71 -11.40 -14.13 -9.88
CA TYR A 71 -11.46 -15.56 -9.62
C TYR A 71 -11.43 -15.84 -8.13
N ALA A 72 -12.20 -16.84 -7.70
CA ALA A 72 -12.06 -17.47 -6.40
C ALA A 72 -11.35 -18.80 -6.55
N VAL A 73 -10.33 -19.01 -5.72
CA VAL A 73 -9.50 -20.21 -5.65
C VAL A 73 -9.49 -20.68 -4.19
N SER A 74 -9.68 -21.96 -3.95
CA SER A 74 -9.72 -22.49 -2.60
C SER A 74 -8.36 -22.39 -1.90
N SER A 75 -8.36 -22.53 -0.59
CA SER A 75 -7.14 -22.63 0.23
C SER A 75 -6.22 -23.80 -0.16
N ASN A 76 -6.72 -24.76 -0.93
CA ASN A 76 -5.96 -25.90 -1.48
C ASN A 76 -5.48 -25.66 -2.93
N GLY A 77 -5.76 -24.49 -3.53
CA GLY A 77 -5.38 -24.16 -4.88
C GLY A 77 -6.39 -24.57 -5.97
N ASP A 78 -7.53 -25.13 -5.61
CA ASP A 78 -8.55 -25.54 -6.57
C ASP A 78 -9.39 -24.34 -7.03
N PHE A 79 -9.66 -24.23 -8.34
CA PHE A 79 -10.57 -23.22 -8.87
C PHE A 79 -11.99 -23.43 -8.32
N ILE A 80 -12.57 -22.39 -7.71
CA ILE A 80 -13.94 -22.42 -7.18
C ILE A 80 -14.90 -21.84 -8.22
N GLN A 81 -14.64 -20.60 -8.66
CA GLN A 81 -15.50 -19.89 -9.61
C GLN A 81 -14.84 -18.64 -10.17
N GLN A 82 -15.36 -18.15 -11.28
CA GLN A 82 -15.28 -16.75 -11.66
C GLN A 82 -16.35 -15.98 -10.86
N ILE A 83 -15.96 -14.90 -10.17
CA ILE A 83 -16.88 -14.04 -9.42
C ILE A 83 -17.40 -12.97 -10.36
N GLY A 84 -18.72 -12.85 -10.49
CA GLY A 84 -19.34 -11.93 -11.45
C GLY A 84 -19.04 -12.28 -12.90
N GLY A 85 -19.00 -11.27 -13.76
CA GLY A 85 -18.72 -11.43 -15.17
C GLY A 85 -18.58 -10.09 -15.88
N ARG A 86 -18.21 -10.13 -17.18
CA ARG A 86 -18.14 -8.90 -18.00
C ARG A 86 -19.51 -8.48 -18.47
N GLY A 87 -19.87 -7.24 -18.19
CA GLY A 87 -21.15 -6.68 -18.60
C GLY A 87 -21.57 -5.48 -17.73
N SER A 88 -22.87 -5.14 -17.80
CA SER A 88 -23.46 -4.02 -17.07
C SER A 88 -24.69 -4.41 -16.27
N GLY A 89 -24.97 -5.70 -16.11
CA GLY A 89 -26.02 -6.24 -15.27
C GLY A 89 -25.64 -6.27 -13.78
N PRO A 90 -26.55 -6.63 -12.89
CA PRO A 90 -26.27 -6.78 -11.46
C PRO A 90 -25.14 -7.80 -11.22
N GLY A 91 -24.08 -7.38 -10.52
CA GLY A 91 -22.89 -8.21 -10.28
C GLY A 91 -21.98 -8.40 -11.50
N GLU A 92 -22.19 -7.65 -12.57
CA GLU A 92 -21.27 -7.59 -13.71
C GLU A 92 -20.40 -6.33 -13.67
N TYR A 93 -19.22 -6.40 -14.29
CA TYR A 93 -18.26 -5.31 -14.39
C TYR A 93 -17.55 -5.33 -15.74
N GLU A 94 -17.02 -4.19 -16.18
CA GLU A 94 -16.21 -4.08 -17.41
C GLU A 94 -14.72 -3.92 -17.13
N PHE A 95 -14.38 -3.20 -16.07
CA PHE A 95 -12.99 -2.92 -15.69
C PHE A 95 -12.81 -3.03 -14.17
N PRO A 96 -12.57 -4.25 -13.65
CA PRO A 96 -12.40 -4.46 -12.23
C PRO A 96 -11.17 -3.70 -11.73
N GLY A 97 -11.39 -2.86 -10.72
CA GLY A 97 -10.39 -2.03 -10.07
C GLY A 97 -10.00 -2.54 -8.68
N PRO A 98 -9.83 -1.64 -7.70
CA PRO A 98 -9.50 -2.05 -6.35
C PRO A 98 -10.60 -2.93 -5.76
N MET A 99 -10.18 -3.86 -4.91
CA MET A 99 -11.03 -4.75 -4.14
C MET A 99 -10.66 -4.68 -2.66
N ALA A 100 -11.61 -4.96 -1.82
CA ALA A 100 -11.40 -5.13 -0.39
C ALA A 100 -12.40 -6.15 0.19
N LEU A 101 -12.00 -6.83 1.27
CA LEU A 101 -12.87 -7.64 2.09
C LEU A 101 -13.29 -6.84 3.32
N SER A 102 -14.57 -6.89 3.67
CA SER A 102 -15.06 -6.36 4.94
C SER A 102 -14.85 -7.36 6.09
N GLY A 103 -14.96 -6.87 7.33
CA GLY A 103 -14.85 -7.72 8.52
C GLY A 103 -15.95 -8.80 8.60
N ASP A 104 -17.10 -8.61 7.95
CA ASP A 104 -18.16 -9.60 7.80
C ASP A 104 -18.02 -10.50 6.56
N ASN A 105 -16.81 -10.54 5.99
CA ASN A 105 -16.40 -11.39 4.87
C ASN A 105 -17.23 -11.18 3.59
N LYS A 106 -17.59 -9.91 3.27
CA LYS A 106 -18.10 -9.54 1.96
C LYS A 106 -16.98 -9.03 1.08
N LEU A 107 -17.03 -9.34 -0.22
CA LEU A 107 -16.12 -8.82 -1.21
C LEU A 107 -16.72 -7.56 -1.84
N HIS A 108 -15.96 -6.47 -1.78
CA HIS A 108 -16.29 -5.21 -2.43
C HIS A 108 -15.34 -4.99 -3.60
N LEU A 109 -15.90 -4.76 -4.78
CA LEU A 109 -15.18 -4.51 -6.03
C LEU A 109 -15.61 -3.17 -6.61
N PHE A 110 -14.66 -2.30 -6.94
CA PHE A 110 -14.97 -1.08 -7.66
C PHE A 110 -14.75 -1.28 -9.17
N ASP A 111 -15.80 -1.09 -9.97
CA ASP A 111 -15.67 -1.07 -11.43
C ASP A 111 -15.38 0.35 -11.92
N PHE A 112 -14.20 0.54 -12.52
CA PHE A 112 -13.78 1.85 -13.06
C PHE A 112 -14.63 2.31 -14.23
N SER A 113 -15.20 1.40 -15.01
CA SER A 113 -15.98 1.72 -16.22
C SER A 113 -17.33 2.32 -15.86
N SER A 114 -18.10 1.64 -15.02
CA SER A 114 -19.42 2.08 -14.56
C SER A 114 -19.35 3.05 -13.36
N ARG A 115 -18.20 3.13 -12.68
CA ARG A 115 -17.99 3.85 -11.41
C ARG A 115 -18.92 3.31 -10.31
N THR A 116 -19.06 2.01 -10.27
CA THR A 116 -19.95 1.32 -9.35
C THR A 116 -19.16 0.50 -8.35
N MET A 117 -19.53 0.61 -7.08
CA MET A 117 -19.09 -0.30 -6.04
C MET A 117 -20.03 -1.51 -6.05
N ILE A 118 -19.50 -2.69 -6.30
CA ILE A 118 -20.25 -3.94 -6.37
C ILE A 118 -19.87 -4.78 -5.15
N THR A 119 -20.86 -5.30 -4.47
CA THR A 119 -20.67 -6.16 -3.28
C THR A 119 -21.14 -7.57 -3.58
N TYR A 120 -20.31 -8.54 -3.23
CA TYR A 120 -20.63 -9.96 -3.27
C TYR A 120 -20.63 -10.53 -1.85
N ALA A 121 -21.54 -11.43 -1.56
CA ALA A 121 -21.58 -12.18 -0.32
C ALA A 121 -21.23 -13.66 -0.58
N LYS A 122 -20.52 -14.29 0.37
CA LYS A 122 -20.18 -15.70 0.26
C LYS A 122 -21.24 -16.57 0.92
N GLU A 123 -21.93 -17.38 0.12
CA GLU A 123 -22.94 -18.35 0.57
C GLU A 123 -22.60 -19.75 0.08
N ASN A 124 -22.58 -20.71 0.98
CA ASN A 124 -22.24 -22.12 0.67
C ASN A 124 -20.91 -22.28 -0.09
N GLY A 125 -19.89 -21.47 0.26
CA GLY A 125 -18.56 -21.47 -0.35
C GLY A 125 -18.47 -20.80 -1.72
N ARG A 126 -19.52 -20.10 -2.17
CA ARG A 126 -19.56 -19.37 -3.44
C ARG A 126 -19.90 -17.91 -3.21
N TRP A 127 -19.34 -17.06 -4.08
CA TRP A 127 -19.57 -15.62 -4.08
C TRP A 127 -20.72 -15.28 -5.02
N ASP A 128 -21.79 -14.73 -4.49
CA ASP A 128 -22.96 -14.28 -5.24
C ASP A 128 -23.16 -12.77 -5.10
N TYR A 129 -23.72 -12.16 -6.14
CA TYR A 129 -24.05 -10.73 -6.12
C TYR A 129 -24.98 -10.41 -4.94
N HIS A 130 -24.63 -9.38 -4.19
CA HIS A 130 -25.39 -8.91 -3.04
C HIS A 130 -26.05 -7.55 -3.28
N SER A 131 -25.26 -6.56 -3.67
CA SER A 131 -25.73 -5.18 -3.90
C SER A 131 -24.72 -4.38 -4.70
N ASP A 132 -25.14 -3.22 -5.19
CA ASP A 132 -24.23 -2.22 -5.77
C ASP A 132 -24.72 -0.80 -5.50
N PHE A 133 -23.83 0.18 -5.66
CA PHE A 133 -24.16 1.59 -5.70
C PHE A 133 -23.18 2.36 -6.59
N ALA A 134 -23.68 3.45 -7.21
CA ALA A 134 -22.83 4.33 -8.02
C ALA A 134 -22.05 5.30 -7.14
N ALA A 135 -20.73 5.42 -7.38
CA ALA A 135 -19.88 6.38 -6.70
C ALA A 135 -20.13 7.80 -7.21
N ASN A 136 -20.34 8.75 -6.31
CA ASN A 136 -20.61 10.15 -6.64
C ASN A 136 -19.32 10.97 -6.75
N PHE A 137 -18.57 10.81 -7.84
CA PHE A 137 -17.31 11.54 -8.06
C PHE A 137 -17.46 13.05 -8.19
N ASN A 138 -18.67 13.56 -8.43
CA ASN A 138 -18.92 14.99 -8.44
C ASN A 138 -18.87 15.60 -7.03
N GLU A 139 -19.16 14.79 -6.01
CA GLU A 139 -19.19 15.23 -4.62
C GLU A 139 -17.82 15.09 -3.94
N TYR A 140 -17.14 13.95 -4.12
CA TYR A 140 -15.89 13.69 -3.39
C TYR A 140 -14.66 13.44 -4.28
N GLY A 141 -14.82 13.52 -5.58
CA GLY A 141 -13.72 13.28 -6.52
C GLY A 141 -13.44 11.80 -6.77
N PHE A 142 -12.42 11.52 -7.58
CA PHE A 142 -11.99 10.16 -7.86
C PHE A 142 -11.19 9.60 -6.66
N PHE A 143 -11.49 8.38 -6.27
CA PHE A 143 -10.69 7.63 -5.29
C PHE A 143 -9.93 6.47 -5.94
N SER A 144 -8.74 6.21 -5.43
CA SER A 144 -7.87 5.10 -5.89
C SER A 144 -7.89 3.91 -4.94
N LEU A 145 -8.28 4.14 -3.69
CA LEU A 145 -8.36 3.14 -2.62
C LEU A 145 -9.64 3.34 -1.84
N PHE A 146 -10.19 2.24 -1.35
CA PHE A 146 -11.29 2.25 -0.41
C PHE A 146 -11.14 1.11 0.60
N PHE A 147 -11.76 1.27 1.75
CA PHE A 147 -11.73 0.30 2.84
C PHE A 147 -13.14 0.18 3.41
N PRO A 148 -13.80 -0.99 3.28
CA PRO A 148 -15.08 -1.23 3.92
C PRO A 148 -14.91 -1.27 5.44
N VAL A 149 -15.85 -0.68 6.15
CA VAL A 149 -15.89 -0.66 7.61
C VAL A 149 -17.28 -1.05 8.11
N ALA A 150 -17.45 -1.12 9.43
CA ALA A 150 -18.73 -1.48 10.01
C ALA A 150 -19.91 -0.61 9.51
N ASN A 151 -21.11 -1.16 9.54
CA ASN A 151 -22.37 -0.50 9.13
C ASN A 151 -22.50 -0.21 7.62
N ASP A 152 -21.87 -1.01 6.77
CA ASP A 152 -21.86 -0.84 5.31
C ASP A 152 -21.36 0.57 4.89
N GLU A 153 -20.39 1.10 5.60
CA GLU A 153 -19.70 2.36 5.28
C GLU A 153 -18.32 2.08 4.69
N TYR A 154 -17.73 3.07 4.05
CA TYR A 154 -16.40 2.95 3.43
C TYR A 154 -15.55 4.18 3.72
N PHE A 155 -14.29 3.98 4.06
CA PHE A 155 -13.30 5.04 3.86
C PHE A 155 -12.85 5.03 2.41
N VAL A 156 -12.85 6.21 1.78
CA VAL A 156 -12.35 6.42 0.42
C VAL A 156 -11.21 7.43 0.45
N VAL A 157 -10.12 7.07 -0.22
CA VAL A 157 -8.92 7.93 -0.31
C VAL A 157 -8.99 8.70 -1.61
N THR A 158 -9.24 10.00 -1.53
CA THR A 158 -9.44 10.87 -2.68
C THR A 158 -8.27 11.83 -2.83
N ASN A 159 -7.73 11.93 -4.03
CA ASN A 159 -6.72 12.92 -4.37
C ASN A 159 -7.41 14.17 -4.93
N ALA A 160 -7.00 15.34 -4.46
CA ALA A 160 -7.41 16.58 -5.08
C ALA A 160 -6.87 16.60 -6.52
N MET A 161 -7.76 16.55 -7.51
CA MET A 161 -7.38 16.61 -8.94
C MET A 161 -6.94 18.03 -9.38
N GLN A 162 -6.82 18.98 -8.47
CA GLN A 162 -6.40 20.32 -8.82
C GLN A 162 -4.89 20.40 -8.96
N ILE A 163 -4.46 20.85 -10.14
CA ILE A 163 -3.06 21.04 -10.55
C ILE A 163 -2.38 22.15 -9.73
N ASP A 164 -3.16 23.01 -9.09
CA ASP A 164 -2.72 24.06 -8.18
C ASP A 164 -2.89 23.58 -6.72
N SER A 165 -2.07 22.94 -6.31
CA SER A 165 -1.50 22.08 -5.31
C SER A 165 -1.36 22.65 -3.89
N GLU A 166 -2.34 23.25 -3.31
CA GLU A 166 -2.47 23.30 -1.84
C GLU A 166 -3.42 22.21 -1.30
N GLY A 167 -4.04 21.43 -2.19
CA GLY A 167 -4.95 20.37 -1.84
C GLY A 167 -4.24 19.05 -1.55
N GLY A 168 -4.23 18.61 -0.30
CA GLY A 168 -3.73 17.29 0.11
C GLY A 168 -4.63 16.13 -0.34
N THR A 169 -4.24 14.91 0.02
CA THR A 169 -5.09 13.73 -0.06
C THR A 169 -6.07 13.77 1.12
N VAL A 170 -7.33 13.47 0.85
CA VAL A 170 -8.40 13.47 1.86
C VAL A 170 -9.00 12.08 1.98
N VAL A 171 -9.04 11.56 3.19
CA VAL A 171 -9.81 10.35 3.51
C VAL A 171 -11.21 10.80 3.93
N ARG A 172 -12.21 10.30 3.20
CA ARG A 172 -13.64 10.56 3.46
C ARG A 172 -14.32 9.29 3.88
N LYS A 173 -15.45 9.45 4.56
CA LYS A 173 -16.34 8.34 4.88
C LYS A 173 -17.61 8.48 4.06
N ILE A 174 -17.99 7.43 3.35
CA ILE A 174 -19.23 7.35 2.57
C ILE A 174 -20.10 6.17 3.04
N ASP A 175 -21.39 6.24 2.78
CA ASP A 175 -22.33 5.14 3.02
C ASP A 175 -22.45 4.19 1.81
N ASN A 176 -23.23 3.13 1.96
CA ASN A 176 -23.53 2.16 0.91
C ASN A 176 -24.47 2.66 -0.21
N SER A 177 -24.77 3.94 -0.21
CA SER A 177 -25.48 4.64 -1.30
C SER A 177 -24.57 5.65 -2.00
N GLY A 178 -23.30 5.74 -1.58
CA GLY A 178 -22.31 6.66 -2.12
C GLY A 178 -22.41 8.10 -1.60
N ASN A 179 -23.18 8.36 -0.53
CA ASN A 179 -23.29 9.69 0.06
C ASN A 179 -22.17 9.91 1.08
N VAL A 180 -21.66 11.15 1.19
CA VAL A 180 -20.66 11.51 2.19
C VAL A 180 -21.29 11.54 3.58
N VAL A 181 -20.78 10.69 4.47
CA VAL A 181 -21.12 10.66 5.90
C VAL A 181 -20.20 11.58 6.69
N GLN A 182 -18.93 11.60 6.32
CA GLN A 182 -17.92 12.48 6.90
C GLN A 182 -16.95 12.96 5.81
N ASP A 183 -16.91 14.26 5.56
CA ASP A 183 -16.19 14.86 4.43
C ASP A 183 -14.65 14.84 4.63
N SER A 184 -14.18 14.87 5.87
CA SER A 184 -12.75 14.75 6.19
C SER A 184 -12.57 13.94 7.47
N VAL A 185 -12.17 12.69 7.31
CA VAL A 185 -11.73 11.83 8.43
C VAL A 185 -10.27 12.12 8.74
N TYR A 186 -9.45 12.20 7.69
CA TYR A 186 -8.04 12.50 7.76
C TYR A 186 -7.57 13.22 6.50
N THR A 187 -6.57 14.09 6.63
CA THR A 187 -5.97 14.80 5.49
C THR A 187 -4.46 14.77 5.63
N TYR A 188 -3.77 14.50 4.52
CA TYR A 188 -2.31 14.46 4.47
C TYR A 188 -1.80 15.06 3.16
N PRO A 189 -0.50 15.45 3.08
CA PRO A 189 0.06 16.02 1.87
C PRO A 189 -0.15 15.13 0.65
N GLN A 190 -0.27 15.73 -0.51
CA GLN A 190 -0.30 14.96 -1.76
C GLN A 190 1.01 14.20 -1.93
N ASN A 191 0.95 12.96 -2.42
CA ASN A 191 2.13 12.19 -2.74
C ASN A 191 3.03 12.96 -3.72
N GLU A 192 4.34 12.94 -3.48
CA GLU A 192 5.31 13.45 -4.45
C GLU A 192 5.14 12.71 -5.77
N ARG A 193 5.36 13.42 -6.86
CA ARG A 193 5.18 12.86 -8.19
C ARG A 193 6.07 13.55 -9.22
N PHE A 194 6.47 12.79 -10.19
CA PHE A 194 7.06 13.25 -11.41
C PHE A 194 5.94 13.63 -12.40
N THR A 195 5.99 14.83 -12.97
CA THR A 195 4.96 15.30 -13.90
C THR A 195 5.61 15.95 -15.12
N VAL A 196 5.28 15.47 -16.30
CA VAL A 196 5.67 16.07 -17.59
C VAL A 196 4.54 16.96 -18.06
N MET A 197 4.84 18.23 -18.25
CA MET A 197 3.92 19.22 -18.80
C MET A 197 4.11 19.36 -20.30
N GLN A 198 3.02 19.42 -21.06
CA GLN A 198 3.02 19.74 -22.48
C GLN A 198 1.89 20.74 -22.78
N ASP A 199 2.22 21.88 -23.37
CA ASP A 199 1.26 22.94 -23.69
C ASP A 199 0.44 23.41 -22.47
N GLY A 200 1.07 23.43 -21.28
CA GLY A 200 0.44 23.84 -20.02
C GLY A 200 -0.49 22.79 -19.40
N MET A 201 -0.56 21.59 -19.98
CA MET A 201 -1.34 20.47 -19.43
C MET A 201 -0.42 19.32 -19.01
N PRO A 202 -0.75 18.58 -17.94
CA PRO A 202 -0.01 17.38 -17.56
C PRO A 202 -0.21 16.31 -18.63
N ARG A 203 0.89 15.90 -19.25
CA ARG A 203 0.90 14.81 -20.24
C ARG A 203 1.08 13.45 -19.58
N MET A 204 1.90 13.43 -18.55
CA MET A 204 2.18 12.24 -17.73
C MET A 204 2.41 12.67 -16.30
N SER A 205 1.87 11.92 -15.37
CA SER A 205 2.13 12.13 -13.94
C SER A 205 2.15 10.78 -13.24
N MET A 206 3.24 10.48 -12.52
CA MET A 206 3.38 9.22 -11.79
C MET A 206 4.16 9.41 -10.50
N THR A 207 3.84 8.61 -9.51
CA THR A 207 4.62 8.46 -8.29
C THR A 207 5.55 7.26 -8.44
N ILE A 208 6.82 7.44 -8.14
CA ILE A 208 7.85 6.41 -8.20
C ILE A 208 8.29 6.13 -6.76
N PRO A 209 7.98 4.96 -6.19
CA PRO A 209 8.20 4.69 -4.76
C PRO A 209 9.64 4.87 -4.29
N ASN A 210 10.62 4.56 -5.14
CA ASN A 210 12.04 4.63 -4.78
C ASN A 210 12.58 6.07 -4.61
N ILE A 211 11.85 7.08 -5.07
CA ILE A 211 12.30 8.48 -5.01
C ILE A 211 11.25 9.43 -4.43
N HIS A 212 9.98 9.09 -4.50
CA HIS A 212 8.89 9.96 -4.09
C HIS A 212 8.31 9.55 -2.73
N ARG A 213 8.22 10.53 -1.82
CA ARG A 213 7.54 10.36 -0.54
C ARG A 213 6.05 10.25 -0.75
N GLN A 214 5.42 9.38 0.03
CA GLN A 214 4.02 9.05 -0.12
C GLN A 214 3.35 8.91 1.24
N GLY A 215 2.09 9.35 1.32
CA GLY A 215 1.21 8.96 2.40
C GLY A 215 0.63 7.57 2.12
N ARG A 216 0.68 6.71 3.11
CA ARG A 216 0.07 5.38 3.10
C ARG A 216 -1.04 5.34 4.13
N PHE A 217 -2.26 5.17 3.68
CA PHE A 217 -3.42 4.97 4.55
C PHE A 217 -3.92 3.54 4.40
N ASN A 218 -4.23 2.90 5.51
CA ASN A 218 -4.73 1.53 5.54
C ASN A 218 -5.78 1.39 6.65
N VAL A 219 -6.60 0.34 6.54
CA VAL A 219 -7.59 -0.03 7.56
C VAL A 219 -7.57 -1.54 7.70
N ASP A 220 -7.49 -2.03 8.92
CA ASP A 220 -7.56 -3.47 9.19
C ASP A 220 -9.01 -3.97 9.30
N TYR A 221 -9.18 -5.29 9.50
CA TYR A 221 -10.50 -5.92 9.60
C TYR A 221 -11.29 -5.54 10.86
N GLU A 222 -10.63 -4.95 11.87
CA GLU A 222 -11.25 -4.43 13.09
C GLU A 222 -11.69 -2.97 12.93
N GLY A 223 -11.31 -2.32 11.83
CA GLY A 223 -11.60 -0.93 11.53
C GLY A 223 -10.59 0.06 12.14
N ASN A 224 -9.45 -0.44 12.64
CA ASN A 224 -8.34 0.43 13.02
C ASN A 224 -7.76 1.10 11.78
N GLN A 225 -7.60 2.40 11.86
CA GLN A 225 -7.03 3.21 10.79
C GLN A 225 -5.54 3.40 11.03
N TYR A 226 -4.75 3.25 9.98
CA TYR A 226 -3.30 3.43 10.01
C TYR A 226 -2.88 4.47 9.00
N PHE A 227 -1.90 5.29 9.37
CA PHE A 227 -1.29 6.25 8.45
C PHE A 227 0.22 6.31 8.67
N GLY A 228 0.97 6.38 7.59
CA GLY A 228 2.40 6.64 7.59
C GLY A 228 2.82 7.51 6.41
N TRP A 229 3.83 8.35 6.62
CA TRP A 229 4.51 9.11 5.57
C TRP A 229 5.88 8.49 5.33
N THR A 230 6.19 8.11 4.10
CA THR A 230 7.35 7.25 3.80
C THR A 230 8.73 7.88 4.03
N ASP A 231 8.80 9.13 4.46
CA ASP A 231 10.06 9.82 4.79
C ASP A 231 10.63 9.46 6.19
N SER A 232 9.83 8.82 7.03
CA SER A 232 10.25 8.38 8.37
C SER A 232 9.58 7.07 8.73
N LEU A 233 10.24 6.22 9.55
CA LEU A 233 9.62 5.00 10.07
C LEU A 233 8.70 5.34 11.25
N THR A 234 7.64 6.07 10.92
CA THR A 234 6.57 6.40 11.87
C THR A 234 5.24 6.01 11.25
N ILE A 235 4.57 5.05 11.89
CA ILE A 235 3.21 4.63 11.53
C ILE A 235 2.30 4.97 12.70
N PHE A 236 1.23 5.68 12.40
CA PHE A 236 0.22 6.08 13.36
C PHE A 236 -0.98 5.14 13.26
N ARG A 237 -1.64 4.89 14.39
CA ARG A 237 -2.89 4.14 14.47
C ARG A 237 -3.96 4.96 15.18
N GLN A 238 -5.20 4.87 14.71
CA GLN A 238 -6.40 5.35 15.35
C GLN A 238 -7.39 4.18 15.45
N LYS A 239 -7.73 3.78 16.69
CA LYS A 239 -8.74 2.75 16.91
C LYS A 239 -10.16 3.32 16.76
N PRO A 240 -11.17 2.49 16.42
CA PRO A 240 -12.55 2.92 16.39
C PRO A 240 -12.97 3.60 17.70
N GLY A 241 -13.56 4.81 17.58
CA GLY A 241 -13.97 5.62 18.74
C GLY A 241 -12.89 6.53 19.33
N GLU A 242 -11.64 6.42 18.93
CA GLU A 242 -10.59 7.39 19.29
C GLU A 242 -10.69 8.65 18.41
N SER A 243 -10.23 9.77 18.98
CA SER A 243 -10.25 11.07 18.27
C SER A 243 -8.94 11.39 17.56
N ASN A 244 -7.85 10.69 17.89
CA ASN A 244 -6.51 11.02 17.40
C ASN A 244 -5.77 9.79 16.89
N PHE A 245 -4.91 10.03 15.91
CA PHE A 245 -3.88 9.09 15.50
C PHE A 245 -2.73 9.14 16.51
N ASN A 246 -2.33 8.00 17.05
CA ASN A 246 -1.19 7.85 17.95
C ASN A 246 -0.10 7.02 17.25
N PRO A 247 1.19 7.36 17.46
CA PRO A 247 2.26 6.55 16.86
C PRO A 247 2.25 5.15 17.46
N VAL A 248 2.19 4.13 16.60
CA VAL A 248 2.32 2.72 16.95
C VAL A 248 3.71 2.20 16.62
N VAL A 249 4.26 2.56 15.46
CA VAL A 249 5.69 2.39 15.14
C VAL A 249 6.31 3.77 15.10
N ASN A 250 7.42 3.97 15.81
CA ASN A 250 8.13 5.25 15.83
C ASN A 250 9.62 5.04 16.09
N ILE A 251 10.35 4.83 15.01
CA ILE A 251 11.76 4.45 15.07
C ILE A 251 12.59 5.42 14.22
N THR A 252 13.70 5.87 14.80
CA THR A 252 14.64 6.74 14.10
C THR A 252 15.58 5.92 13.23
N VAL A 253 15.43 6.03 11.93
CA VAL A 253 16.34 5.45 10.94
C VAL A 253 16.89 6.55 10.05
N ASN A 254 18.11 6.35 9.53
CA ASN A 254 18.67 7.26 8.53
C ASN A 254 18.13 6.89 7.14
N ASN A 255 17.70 7.91 6.42
CA ASN A 255 17.35 7.71 5.01
C ASN A 255 18.61 7.32 4.22
N LEU A 256 18.50 6.31 3.39
CA LEU A 256 19.59 5.91 2.49
C LEU A 256 19.84 6.99 1.43
N PRO A 257 21.11 7.25 1.05
CA PRO A 257 21.41 8.17 -0.02
C PRO A 257 20.85 7.67 -1.35
N PHE A 258 20.34 8.56 -2.17
CA PHE A 258 20.01 8.25 -3.56
C PHE A 258 21.26 8.41 -4.41
N THR A 259 21.83 7.31 -4.89
CA THR A 259 23.11 7.27 -5.60
C THR A 259 22.95 7.48 -7.11
N ASP A 260 24.01 7.86 -7.82
CA ASP A 260 24.03 7.93 -9.28
C ASP A 260 23.65 6.58 -9.91
N ALA A 261 24.13 5.46 -9.32
CA ALA A 261 23.79 4.12 -9.78
C ALA A 261 22.30 3.82 -9.66
N ALA A 262 21.65 4.26 -8.57
CA ALA A 262 20.20 4.16 -8.41
C ALA A 262 19.46 4.97 -9.49
N GLY A 263 19.98 6.14 -9.82
CA GLY A 263 19.47 6.99 -10.89
C GLY A 263 19.56 6.32 -12.26
N ASP A 264 20.70 5.71 -12.58
CA ASP A 264 20.91 4.99 -13.84
C ASP A 264 19.99 3.76 -13.95
N THR A 265 19.83 3.00 -12.86
CA THR A 265 18.91 1.86 -12.78
C THR A 265 17.47 2.32 -13.01
N LEU A 266 17.06 3.42 -12.38
CA LEU A 266 15.72 3.98 -12.54
C LEU A 266 15.46 4.43 -13.99
N LEU A 267 16.39 5.15 -14.60
CA LEU A 267 16.29 5.58 -15.99
C LEU A 267 16.18 4.41 -16.96
N SER A 268 16.94 3.34 -16.72
CA SER A 268 16.86 2.10 -17.53
C SER A 268 15.49 1.43 -17.40
N ARG A 269 14.93 1.36 -16.20
CA ARG A 269 13.60 0.78 -15.94
C ARG A 269 12.49 1.50 -16.70
N TYR A 270 12.60 2.81 -16.83
CA TYR A 270 11.60 3.65 -17.53
C TYR A 270 11.99 4.01 -18.97
N GLU A 271 13.06 3.39 -19.54
CA GLU A 271 13.56 3.73 -20.87
C GLU A 271 12.47 3.66 -21.95
N THR A 272 11.59 2.67 -21.91
CA THR A 272 10.48 2.54 -22.88
C THR A 272 9.55 3.76 -22.89
N ILE A 273 9.34 4.39 -21.73
CA ILE A 273 8.50 5.58 -21.59
C ILE A 273 9.28 6.85 -21.92
N LEU A 274 10.59 6.86 -21.70
CA LEU A 274 11.47 8.02 -21.80
C LEU A 274 12.17 8.13 -23.17
N SER A 275 12.29 7.04 -23.94
CA SER A 275 13.08 6.96 -25.17
C SER A 275 12.72 8.02 -26.21
N ASP A 276 11.44 8.32 -26.36
CA ASP A 276 10.93 9.30 -27.32
C ASP A 276 10.59 10.65 -26.69
N ASN A 277 10.93 10.86 -25.41
CA ASN A 277 10.59 12.07 -24.67
C ASN A 277 11.76 12.62 -23.86
N ASN A 278 12.66 13.35 -24.53
CA ASN A 278 13.81 13.99 -23.91
C ASN A 278 13.44 14.98 -22.78
N GLN A 279 12.26 15.60 -22.85
CA GLN A 279 11.80 16.50 -21.80
C GLN A 279 11.43 15.71 -20.54
N ALA A 280 10.69 14.60 -20.69
CA ALA A 280 10.37 13.71 -19.60
C ALA A 280 11.62 13.19 -18.89
N ARG A 281 12.64 12.77 -19.67
CA ARG A 281 13.91 12.31 -19.09
C ARG A 281 14.61 13.38 -18.26
N LYS A 282 14.65 14.62 -18.74
CA LYS A 282 15.26 15.75 -18.00
C LYS A 282 14.48 16.07 -16.72
N GLU A 283 13.18 16.08 -16.79
CA GLU A 283 12.33 16.36 -15.63
C GLU A 283 12.43 15.25 -14.59
N LEU A 284 12.50 13.96 -15.01
CA LEU A 284 12.74 12.86 -14.08
C LEU A 284 14.09 12.99 -13.36
N ILE A 285 15.17 13.25 -14.10
CA ILE A 285 16.50 13.48 -13.49
C ILE A 285 16.48 14.67 -12.52
N SER A 286 15.77 15.73 -12.86
CA SER A 286 15.65 16.90 -11.98
C SER A 286 14.81 16.66 -10.72
N SER A 287 14.05 15.59 -10.67
CA SER A 287 13.24 15.18 -9.53
C SER A 287 13.95 14.20 -8.60
N PHE A 288 15.18 13.79 -8.91
CA PHE A 288 15.94 12.88 -8.06
C PHE A 288 16.22 13.54 -6.70
N PRO A 289 15.89 12.87 -5.61
CA PRO A 289 16.14 13.39 -4.27
C PRO A 289 17.57 13.12 -3.81
N ASP A 290 17.99 13.78 -2.73
CA ASP A 290 19.27 13.45 -2.08
C ASP A 290 19.24 12.09 -1.36
N THR A 291 18.05 11.67 -0.90
CA THR A 291 17.86 10.42 -0.15
C THR A 291 16.61 9.68 -0.63
N LYS A 292 16.62 8.35 -0.51
CA LYS A 292 15.43 7.51 -0.71
C LYS A 292 14.39 7.76 0.39
N PRO A 293 13.11 7.49 0.16
CA PRO A 293 12.17 7.26 1.25
C PRO A 293 12.69 6.14 2.17
N VAL A 294 12.24 6.10 3.42
CA VAL A 294 12.63 5.07 4.38
C VAL A 294 11.99 3.72 4.02
N TYR A 295 10.73 3.74 3.63
CA TYR A 295 9.98 2.54 3.25
C TYR A 295 9.09 2.83 2.04
N SER A 296 8.66 1.78 1.35
CA SER A 296 7.79 1.88 0.18
C SER A 296 6.31 1.62 0.47
N ASP A 297 6.03 0.67 1.36
CA ASP A 297 4.69 0.23 1.70
C ASP A 297 4.64 -0.40 3.08
N TYR A 298 3.44 -0.57 3.63
CA TYR A 298 3.21 -1.43 4.78
C TYR A 298 1.87 -2.15 4.67
N LYS A 299 1.76 -3.29 5.35
CA LYS A 299 0.55 -4.10 5.41
C LYS A 299 0.25 -4.44 6.86
N ILE A 300 -1.03 -4.68 7.13
CA ILE A 300 -1.48 -5.16 8.44
C ILE A 300 -2.04 -6.56 8.22
N ASP A 301 -1.56 -7.52 8.96
CA ASP A 301 -2.09 -8.89 8.91
C ASP A 301 -3.30 -9.07 9.85
N ASP A 302 -3.86 -10.27 9.86
CA ASP A 302 -5.04 -10.59 10.67
C ASP A 302 -4.74 -10.79 12.17
N GLU A 303 -3.47 -10.75 12.58
CA GLU A 303 -3.04 -10.69 13.98
C GLU A 303 -2.72 -9.25 14.42
N GLY A 304 -2.89 -8.26 13.53
CA GLY A 304 -2.58 -6.84 13.77
C GLY A 304 -1.09 -6.50 13.66
N ARG A 305 -0.24 -7.45 13.23
CA ARG A 305 1.19 -7.17 13.01
C ARG A 305 1.37 -6.25 11.83
N ILE A 306 2.34 -5.36 11.94
CA ILE A 306 2.64 -4.34 10.93
C ILE A 306 3.87 -4.80 10.14
N TRP A 307 3.69 -5.06 8.86
CA TRP A 307 4.73 -5.50 7.92
C TRP A 307 5.17 -4.30 7.08
N VAL A 308 6.41 -3.85 7.23
CA VAL A 308 6.94 -2.65 6.56
C VAL A 308 7.98 -3.04 5.53
N GLN A 309 7.79 -2.61 4.28
CA GLN A 309 8.72 -2.83 3.18
C GLN A 309 9.78 -1.72 3.15
N MET A 310 10.95 -2.00 3.69
CA MET A 310 12.08 -1.08 3.76
C MET A 310 12.96 -1.19 2.51
N PHE A 311 13.63 -0.09 2.14
CA PHE A 311 14.72 -0.13 1.17
C PHE A 311 16.04 -0.50 1.86
N ASN A 312 16.87 -1.32 1.21
CA ASN A 312 18.23 -1.60 1.63
C ASN A 312 19.27 -0.90 0.72
N GLU A 313 20.57 -1.04 1.06
CA GLU A 313 21.67 -0.42 0.30
C GLU A 313 21.86 -1.08 -1.08
N GLU A 314 21.49 -2.34 -1.24
CA GLU A 314 21.67 -3.14 -2.47
C GLU A 314 20.55 -2.95 -3.49
N GLU A 315 19.69 -1.94 -3.34
CA GLU A 315 18.50 -1.67 -4.17
C GLU A 315 17.36 -2.71 -4.05
N ASP A 316 17.52 -3.71 -3.18
CA ASP A 316 16.48 -4.67 -2.84
C ASP A 316 15.53 -4.13 -1.78
N THR A 317 14.52 -4.89 -1.46
CA THR A 317 13.57 -4.58 -0.40
C THR A 317 13.56 -5.68 0.65
N GLU A 318 13.47 -5.25 1.89
CA GLU A 318 13.35 -6.11 3.05
C GLU A 318 12.06 -5.82 3.79
N TRP A 319 11.46 -6.84 4.38
CA TRP A 319 10.29 -6.68 5.20
C TRP A 319 10.67 -6.75 6.67
N PHE A 320 10.26 -5.74 7.42
CA PHE A 320 10.35 -5.72 8.88
C PHE A 320 8.95 -5.94 9.46
N VAL A 321 8.86 -6.84 10.43
CA VAL A 321 7.62 -7.21 11.08
C VAL A 321 7.61 -6.65 12.49
N PHE A 322 6.58 -5.88 12.79
CA PHE A 322 6.34 -5.32 14.12
C PHE A 322 5.10 -5.96 14.73
N SER A 323 5.05 -6.05 16.06
CA SER A 323 3.84 -6.44 16.76
C SER A 323 2.69 -5.43 16.54
N ASP A 324 1.51 -5.75 16.99
CA ASP A 324 0.36 -4.82 17.04
C ASP A 324 0.60 -3.60 17.95
N GLU A 325 1.55 -3.68 18.88
CA GLU A 325 1.98 -2.56 19.72
C GLU A 325 3.23 -1.84 19.17
N GLY A 326 3.73 -2.25 18.00
CA GLY A 326 4.85 -1.62 17.29
C GLY A 326 6.23 -2.04 17.73
N GLU A 327 6.37 -3.10 18.51
CA GLU A 327 7.65 -3.66 18.87
C GLU A 327 8.24 -4.44 17.68
N PRO A 328 9.52 -4.24 17.31
CA PRO A 328 10.15 -4.96 16.23
C PRO A 328 10.31 -6.46 16.57
N LEU A 329 9.88 -7.34 15.68
CA LEU A 329 9.86 -8.79 15.90
C LEU A 329 10.84 -9.53 14.99
N HIS A 330 10.71 -9.33 13.68
CA HIS A 330 11.42 -10.11 12.67
C HIS A 330 11.80 -9.27 11.46
N GLN A 331 12.76 -9.78 10.70
CA GLN A 331 13.05 -9.35 9.34
C GLN A 331 12.98 -10.52 8.38
N LEU A 332 12.62 -10.26 7.12
CA LEU A 332 12.66 -11.26 6.08
C LEU A 332 12.97 -10.63 4.72
N SER A 333 13.72 -11.39 3.91
CA SER A 333 13.86 -11.14 2.48
C SER A 333 13.09 -12.21 1.74
N LEU A 334 12.22 -11.81 0.85
CA LEU A 334 11.50 -12.72 -0.03
C LEU A 334 12.41 -13.13 -1.20
N PRO A 335 12.20 -14.31 -1.79
CA PRO A 335 12.89 -14.68 -3.03
C PRO A 335 12.71 -13.60 -4.11
N ASP A 336 13.72 -13.44 -4.95
CA ASP A 336 13.72 -12.49 -6.06
C ASP A 336 12.42 -12.56 -6.87
N ARG A 337 11.91 -11.38 -7.27
CA ARG A 337 10.67 -11.20 -8.02
C ARG A 337 9.37 -11.48 -7.26
N ASN A 338 9.43 -11.97 -6.01
CA ASN A 338 8.25 -12.18 -5.20
C ASN A 338 7.76 -10.87 -4.58
N ARG A 339 6.58 -10.43 -4.99
CA ARG A 339 5.90 -9.27 -4.40
C ARG A 339 4.91 -9.73 -3.35
N LEU A 340 5.14 -9.39 -2.09
CA LEU A 340 4.21 -9.67 -1.00
C LEU A 340 2.86 -8.97 -1.28
N SER A 341 1.80 -9.77 -1.36
CA SER A 341 0.45 -9.28 -1.57
C SER A 341 -0.30 -9.11 -0.25
N THR A 342 -0.33 -10.14 0.56
CA THR A 342 -0.99 -10.13 1.87
C THR A 342 -0.37 -11.18 2.79
N VAL A 343 -0.60 -11.02 4.09
CA VAL A 343 -0.29 -12.03 5.12
C VAL A 343 -1.57 -12.32 5.87
N ARG A 344 -1.96 -13.58 5.94
CA ARG A 344 -3.19 -13.97 6.62
C ARG A 344 -3.17 -15.45 7.00
N HIS A 345 -3.80 -15.80 8.12
CA HIS A 345 -3.88 -17.16 8.66
C HIS A 345 -2.51 -17.84 8.80
N GLY A 346 -1.49 -17.07 9.23
CA GLY A 346 -0.13 -17.58 9.38
C GLY A 346 0.59 -17.86 8.04
N ASN A 347 0.06 -17.39 6.91
CA ASN A 347 0.68 -17.57 5.60
C ASN A 347 1.01 -16.23 4.95
N ILE A 348 2.13 -16.20 4.24
CA ILE A 348 2.56 -15.12 3.36
C ILE A 348 2.13 -15.48 1.94
N TYR A 349 1.42 -14.57 1.27
CA TYR A 349 0.99 -14.72 -0.12
C TYR A 349 1.75 -13.73 -0.99
N THR A 350 2.46 -14.25 -1.98
CA THR A 350 3.22 -13.43 -2.92
C THR A 350 2.78 -13.66 -4.35
N ILE A 351 3.03 -12.66 -5.19
CA ILE A 351 2.83 -12.75 -6.62
C ILE A 351 4.19 -12.60 -7.28
N GLU A 352 4.52 -13.54 -8.14
CA GLU A 352 5.72 -13.56 -8.96
C GLU A 352 5.32 -13.62 -10.44
N ASN A 353 6.18 -13.15 -11.32
CA ASN A 353 6.07 -13.42 -12.74
C ASN A 353 7.23 -14.32 -13.18
N THR A 354 6.93 -15.41 -13.87
CA THR A 354 7.93 -16.29 -14.48
C THR A 354 8.79 -15.55 -15.48
N GLU A 355 9.84 -16.19 -15.96
CA GLU A 355 10.65 -15.65 -17.07
C GLU A 355 9.85 -15.44 -18.36
N GLU A 356 8.78 -16.21 -18.55
CA GLU A 356 7.84 -16.11 -19.67
C GLU A 356 6.79 -15.02 -19.47
N GLY A 357 6.75 -14.40 -18.28
CA GLY A 357 5.83 -13.32 -17.91
C GLY A 357 4.47 -13.80 -17.38
N LEU A 358 4.32 -15.10 -17.10
CA LEU A 358 3.10 -15.65 -16.52
C LEU A 358 3.08 -15.44 -15.01
N PRO A 359 1.96 -15.03 -14.42
CA PRO A 359 1.86 -14.82 -12.98
C PRO A 359 1.74 -16.14 -12.22
N ILE A 360 2.40 -16.19 -11.06
CA ILE A 360 2.32 -17.29 -10.09
C ILE A 360 1.99 -16.68 -8.73
N VAL A 361 1.12 -17.35 -7.96
CA VAL A 361 0.93 -17.07 -6.54
C VAL A 361 1.70 -18.09 -5.75
N ASN A 362 2.67 -17.65 -4.96
CA ASN A 362 3.38 -18.49 -4.00
C ASN A 362 2.82 -18.28 -2.60
N ILE A 363 2.67 -19.37 -1.86
CA ILE A 363 2.17 -19.39 -0.49
C ILE A 363 3.25 -19.99 0.40
N TYR A 364 3.62 -19.24 1.44
CA TYR A 364 4.61 -19.65 2.42
C TYR A 364 3.94 -19.69 3.79
N SER A 365 4.11 -20.79 4.52
CA SER A 365 3.67 -20.90 5.91
C SER A 365 4.72 -20.34 6.84
N ILE A 366 4.31 -19.49 7.77
CA ILE A 366 5.19 -18.94 8.81
C ILE A 366 5.38 -20.02 9.87
N ALA A 367 6.62 -20.30 10.26
CA ALA A 367 6.94 -21.21 11.33
C ALA A 367 6.36 -20.68 12.66
N SER A 368 5.67 -21.54 13.41
CA SER A 368 5.01 -21.21 14.68
C SER A 368 5.98 -21.24 15.87
#